data_e346d7c326a8b5ba9eb42e1d84958c04
#
_entry.id   e346d7c326a8b5ba9eb42e1d84958c04
#
_cell.length_a   1.000
_cell.length_b   1.000
_cell.length_c   1.000
_cell.angle_alpha   90.00
_cell.angle_beta   90.00
_cell.angle_gamma   90.00
#
_symmetry.space_group_name_H-M   'P 1'
#
loop_
_entity.id
_entity.type
_entity.pdbx_description
1 polymer ?
#
loop_
_entity_poly.entity_id
_entity_poly.type
_entity_poly.pdbx_seq_one_letter_code
_entity_poly.pdbx_strand_id
1 'polypeptide(L)'
;SDQPPLILLNANTGDLLPLRRWPTERYVELARRILDRYPEVAIGLTGSPDEAEGAQSVADAIDSDRCVSFGGHTTLRQLLVLYCLSELMVTNDSGPAHYSNLTPIDVITLFGPETPASFGSRSPRSHLFWAGIECSPCVNAFNDRWSPCTDNVCMQHISVDQVFEKVCEVYEARRASTTGQA
;
A
#
# COMPACT_ATOMS: atom_id res chain seq x y z
N SER A 1 -3.09 -11.19 -21.90
CA SER A 1 -3.33 -11.98 -20.67
C SER A 1 -4.82 -11.94 -20.38
N ASP A 2 -5.47 -13.11 -20.23
CA ASP A 2 -6.89 -13.22 -19.87
C ASP A 2 -7.16 -12.96 -18.37
N GLN A 3 -6.12 -12.62 -17.61
CA GLN A 3 -6.25 -12.33 -16.20
C GLN A 3 -6.49 -10.84 -15.96
N PRO A 4 -7.37 -10.50 -14.99
CA PRO A 4 -7.62 -9.12 -14.64
C PRO A 4 -6.35 -8.43 -14.13
N PRO A 5 -6.12 -7.16 -14.46
CA PRO A 5 -5.07 -6.36 -13.84
C PRO A 5 -5.25 -6.35 -12.32
N LEU A 6 -4.18 -6.60 -11.58
CA LEU A 6 -4.22 -6.73 -10.12
C LEU A 6 -3.57 -5.51 -9.45
N ILE A 7 -4.30 -4.86 -8.58
CA ILE A 7 -3.78 -3.81 -7.68
C ILE A 7 -3.73 -4.39 -6.27
N LEU A 8 -2.56 -4.26 -5.61
CA LEU A 8 -2.35 -4.76 -4.26
C LEU A 8 -2.54 -3.66 -3.21
N LEU A 9 -3.15 -4.02 -2.11
CA LEU A 9 -3.25 -3.19 -0.91
C LEU A 9 -2.65 -3.94 0.27
N ASN A 10 -1.76 -3.28 1.03
CA ASN A 10 -1.24 -3.78 2.29
C ASN A 10 -1.58 -2.78 3.39
N ALA A 11 -2.66 -3.05 4.11
CA ALA A 11 -3.16 -2.19 5.17
C ALA A 11 -2.42 -2.37 6.51
N ASN A 12 -1.50 -3.33 6.57
CA ASN A 12 -0.81 -3.73 7.79
C ASN A 12 0.52 -2.99 7.96
N THR A 13 1.05 -3.01 9.19
CA THR A 13 2.37 -2.44 9.53
C THR A 13 3.18 -3.35 10.46
N GLY A 14 2.64 -4.55 10.76
CA GLY A 14 3.08 -5.34 11.91
C GLY A 14 2.79 -4.63 13.24
N ASP A 15 3.08 -5.32 14.34
CA ASP A 15 2.81 -4.81 15.70
C ASP A 15 3.91 -3.89 16.22
N LEU A 16 5.05 -3.81 15.54
CA LEU A 16 6.21 -3.06 16.02
C LEU A 16 5.93 -1.54 16.10
N LEU A 17 5.18 -1.00 15.15
CA LEU A 17 4.86 0.43 15.12
C LEU A 17 3.48 0.69 14.50
N PRO A 18 2.38 0.48 15.26
CA PRO A 18 1.02 0.68 14.78
C PRO A 18 0.72 2.11 14.31
N LEU A 19 1.47 3.10 14.81
CA LEU A 19 1.33 4.51 14.43
C LEU A 19 1.56 4.77 12.92
N ARG A 20 2.21 3.85 12.20
CA ARG A 20 2.40 3.94 10.74
C ARG A 20 1.16 3.51 9.95
N ARG A 21 0.15 2.99 10.61
CA ARG A 21 -1.03 2.45 9.93
C ARG A 21 -1.95 3.57 9.45
N TRP A 22 -2.20 3.61 8.15
CA TRP A 22 -3.27 4.42 7.60
C TRP A 22 -4.62 3.83 8.02
N PRO A 23 -5.66 4.63 8.32
CA PRO A 23 -6.94 4.11 8.78
C PRO A 23 -7.50 3.03 7.84
N THR A 24 -7.91 1.90 8.40
CA THR A 24 -8.38 0.74 7.65
C THR A 24 -9.57 1.08 6.75
N GLU A 25 -10.48 1.93 7.24
CA GLU A 25 -11.66 2.39 6.52
C GLU A 25 -11.28 3.13 5.23
N ARG A 26 -10.12 3.79 5.21
CA ARG A 26 -9.61 4.48 4.03
C ARG A 26 -9.08 3.52 2.97
N TYR A 27 -8.52 2.37 3.37
CA TYR A 27 -8.17 1.30 2.44
C TYR A 27 -9.42 0.70 1.81
N VAL A 28 -10.49 0.51 2.58
CA VAL A 28 -11.78 0.02 2.08
C VAL A 28 -12.37 1.02 1.09
N GLU A 29 -12.40 2.31 1.43
CA GLU A 29 -12.89 3.36 0.54
C GLU A 29 -12.06 3.44 -0.74
N LEU A 30 -10.72 3.44 -0.62
CA LEU A 30 -9.81 3.45 -1.77
C LEU A 30 -10.08 2.27 -2.71
N ALA A 31 -10.20 1.05 -2.16
CA ALA A 31 -10.46 -0.15 -2.95
C ALA A 31 -11.79 -0.06 -3.71
N ARG A 32 -12.86 0.36 -3.05
CA ARG A 32 -14.17 0.56 -3.69
C ARG A 32 -14.10 1.56 -4.84
N ARG A 33 -13.44 2.69 -4.63
CA ARG A 33 -13.26 3.72 -5.68
C ARG A 33 -12.45 3.21 -6.86
N ILE A 34 -11.41 2.39 -6.63
CA ILE A 34 -10.62 1.76 -7.69
C ILE A 34 -11.50 0.79 -8.49
N LEU A 35 -12.25 -0.07 -7.80
CA LEU A 35 -13.14 -1.04 -8.42
C LEU A 35 -14.27 -0.37 -9.23
N ASP A 36 -14.80 0.74 -8.75
CA ASP A 36 -15.83 1.51 -9.46
C ASP A 36 -15.26 2.20 -10.71
N ARG A 37 -14.04 2.73 -10.62
CA ARG A 37 -13.38 3.45 -11.72
C ARG A 37 -12.89 2.52 -12.82
N TYR A 38 -12.43 1.31 -12.45
CA TYR A 38 -11.80 0.34 -13.33
C TYR A 38 -12.50 -1.03 -13.22
N PRO A 39 -13.54 -1.27 -14.05
CA PRO A 39 -14.31 -2.53 -13.99
C PRO A 39 -13.48 -3.79 -14.27
N GLU A 40 -12.36 -3.65 -14.99
CA GLU A 40 -11.45 -4.74 -15.31
C GLU A 40 -10.48 -5.11 -14.18
N VAL A 41 -10.30 -4.23 -13.18
CA VAL A 41 -9.29 -4.40 -12.11
C VAL A 41 -9.82 -5.32 -11.01
N ALA A 42 -8.90 -6.13 -10.46
CA ALA A 42 -9.08 -6.84 -9.20
C ALA A 42 -8.20 -6.24 -8.10
N ILE A 43 -8.64 -6.37 -6.85
CA ILE A 43 -7.90 -5.96 -5.65
C ILE A 43 -7.38 -7.19 -4.92
N GLY A 44 -6.11 -7.16 -4.53
CA GLY A 44 -5.50 -8.17 -3.67
C GLY A 44 -5.03 -7.59 -2.35
N LEU A 45 -5.52 -8.13 -1.23
CA LEU A 45 -5.01 -7.76 0.11
C LEU A 45 -3.84 -8.67 0.45
N THR A 46 -2.71 -8.08 0.88
CA THR A 46 -1.53 -8.83 1.32
C THR A 46 -1.27 -8.65 2.81
N GLY A 47 -0.63 -9.64 3.43
CA GLY A 47 -0.29 -9.63 4.86
C GLY A 47 0.48 -10.88 5.23
N SER A 48 1.24 -10.81 6.33
CA SER A 48 1.89 -11.96 6.96
C SER A 48 0.84 -12.94 7.53
N PRO A 49 1.25 -14.15 7.97
CA PRO A 49 0.33 -15.06 8.64
C PRO A 49 -0.36 -14.44 9.87
N ASP A 50 0.35 -13.63 10.63
CA ASP A 50 -0.19 -12.95 11.83
C ASP A 50 -1.18 -11.81 11.45
N GLU A 51 -1.13 -11.34 10.22
CA GLU A 51 -1.99 -10.28 9.67
C GLU A 51 -3.16 -10.84 8.82
N ALA A 52 -3.28 -12.15 8.69
CA ALA A 52 -4.24 -12.81 7.80
C ALA A 52 -5.69 -12.42 8.11
N GLU A 53 -6.06 -12.43 9.39
CA GLU A 53 -7.41 -12.07 9.84
C GLU A 53 -7.73 -10.60 9.52
N GLY A 54 -6.76 -9.70 9.74
CA GLY A 54 -6.91 -8.28 9.40
C GLY A 54 -7.07 -8.05 7.90
N ALA A 55 -6.27 -8.72 7.07
CA ALA A 55 -6.38 -8.65 5.62
C ALA A 55 -7.73 -9.20 5.12
N GLN A 56 -8.21 -10.32 5.70
CA GLN A 56 -9.51 -10.87 5.36
C GLN A 56 -10.65 -9.92 5.76
N SER A 57 -10.58 -9.32 6.96
CA SER A 57 -11.59 -8.35 7.42
C SER A 57 -11.70 -7.14 6.49
N VAL A 58 -10.57 -6.67 5.93
CA VAL A 58 -10.58 -5.59 4.93
C VAL A 58 -11.25 -6.07 3.63
N ALA A 59 -10.93 -7.29 3.16
CA ALA A 59 -11.54 -7.85 1.96
C ALA A 59 -13.06 -8.00 2.13
N ASP A 60 -13.51 -8.51 3.26
CA ASP A 60 -14.92 -8.66 3.59
C ASP A 60 -15.64 -7.30 3.64
N ALA A 61 -14.98 -6.28 4.21
CA ALA A 61 -15.52 -4.93 4.25
C ALA A 61 -15.60 -4.26 2.88
N ILE A 62 -14.72 -4.60 1.93
CA ILE A 62 -14.79 -4.12 0.53
C ILE A 62 -16.04 -4.67 -0.16
N ASP A 63 -16.41 -5.92 0.14
CA ASP A 63 -17.62 -6.60 -0.32
C ASP A 63 -17.73 -6.64 -1.86
N SER A 64 -16.74 -7.23 -2.51
CA SER A 64 -16.67 -7.36 -3.97
C SER A 64 -16.07 -8.68 -4.42
N ASP A 65 -16.68 -9.32 -5.41
CA ASP A 65 -16.16 -10.55 -6.05
C ASP A 65 -14.80 -10.33 -6.73
N ARG A 66 -14.41 -9.10 -6.95
CA ARG A 66 -13.11 -8.68 -7.51
C ARG A 66 -12.08 -8.35 -6.44
N CYS A 67 -12.35 -8.67 -5.16
CA CYS A 67 -11.42 -8.49 -4.06
C CYS A 67 -11.09 -9.84 -3.44
N VAL A 68 -9.79 -10.12 -3.27
CA VAL A 68 -9.31 -11.37 -2.67
C VAL A 68 -8.22 -11.10 -1.62
N SER A 69 -8.25 -11.85 -0.51
CA SER A 69 -7.19 -11.82 0.48
C SER A 69 -6.12 -12.88 0.20
N PHE A 70 -4.87 -12.45 0.10
CA PHE A 70 -3.67 -13.27 0.09
C PHE A 70 -2.98 -13.30 1.47
N GLY A 71 -3.56 -12.64 2.48
CA GLY A 71 -3.01 -12.57 3.82
C GLY A 71 -2.76 -13.96 4.40
N GLY A 72 -1.53 -14.24 4.83
CA GLY A 72 -1.14 -15.55 5.36
C GLY A 72 -1.00 -16.68 4.33
N HIS A 73 -1.35 -16.47 3.08
CA HIS A 73 -1.34 -17.51 2.04
C HIS A 73 -0.13 -17.48 1.12
N THR A 74 0.82 -16.57 1.36
CA THR A 74 2.03 -16.43 0.55
C THR A 74 3.29 -16.54 1.40
N THR A 75 4.25 -17.33 0.92
CA THR A 75 5.65 -17.20 1.36
C THR A 75 6.25 -15.91 0.79
N LEU A 76 7.36 -15.42 1.35
CA LEU A 76 8.04 -14.23 0.82
C LEU A 76 8.36 -14.37 -0.68
N ARG A 77 8.79 -15.55 -1.12
CA ARG A 77 9.07 -15.80 -2.55
C ARG A 77 7.82 -15.67 -3.41
N GLN A 78 6.70 -16.25 -2.97
CA GLN A 78 5.42 -16.13 -3.68
C GLN A 78 4.91 -14.70 -3.69
N LEU A 79 5.12 -13.95 -2.60
CA LEU A 79 4.78 -12.53 -2.53
C LEU A 79 5.56 -11.71 -3.57
N LEU A 80 6.86 -11.96 -3.75
CA LEU A 80 7.65 -11.29 -4.79
C LEU A 80 7.17 -11.66 -6.21
N VAL A 81 6.74 -12.89 -6.44
CA VAL A 81 6.11 -13.28 -7.71
C VAL A 81 4.78 -12.54 -7.90
N LEU A 82 3.96 -12.46 -6.86
CA LEU A 82 2.70 -11.71 -6.88
C LEU A 82 2.94 -10.24 -7.24
N TYR A 83 3.99 -9.61 -6.68
CA TYR A 83 4.40 -8.25 -7.03
C TYR A 83 4.77 -8.12 -8.53
N CYS A 84 5.48 -9.09 -9.09
CA CYS A 84 5.82 -9.09 -10.52
C CYS A 84 4.59 -9.22 -11.44
N LEU A 85 3.51 -9.82 -10.95
CA LEU A 85 2.26 -10.03 -11.68
C LEU A 85 1.23 -8.91 -11.46
N SER A 86 1.55 -7.95 -10.59
CA SER A 86 0.63 -6.88 -10.20
C SER A 86 1.02 -5.55 -10.86
N GLU A 87 0.03 -4.69 -11.04
CA GLU A 87 0.22 -3.38 -11.67
C GLU A 87 0.88 -2.39 -10.70
N LEU A 88 0.33 -2.27 -9.50
CA LEU A 88 0.87 -1.42 -8.46
C LEU A 88 0.45 -1.92 -7.07
N MET A 89 1.09 -1.37 -6.03
CA MET A 89 0.75 -1.62 -4.64
C MET A 89 0.62 -0.31 -3.86
N VAL A 90 -0.39 -0.21 -3.00
CA VAL A 90 -0.49 0.82 -1.96
C VAL A 90 -0.20 0.18 -0.61
N THR A 91 0.72 0.76 0.15
CA THR A 91 1.16 0.21 1.44
C THR A 91 1.57 1.30 2.41
N ASN A 92 1.51 1.01 3.69
CA ASN A 92 2.17 1.81 4.72
C ASN A 92 3.70 1.66 4.62
N ASP A 93 4.45 2.54 5.28
CA ASP A 93 5.90 2.39 5.46
C ASP A 93 6.21 1.15 6.31
N SER A 94 6.47 0.02 5.64
CA SER A 94 6.64 -1.30 6.25
C SER A 94 7.49 -2.23 5.37
N GLY A 95 7.74 -3.45 5.82
CA GLY A 95 8.52 -4.46 5.08
C GLY A 95 8.11 -4.61 3.61
N PRO A 96 6.83 -4.76 3.28
CA PRO A 96 6.33 -4.82 1.91
C PRO A 96 6.82 -3.70 0.99
N ALA A 97 6.87 -2.45 1.47
CA ALA A 97 7.42 -1.33 0.71
C ALA A 97 8.89 -1.52 0.34
N HIS A 98 9.67 -2.14 1.23
CA HIS A 98 11.09 -2.40 0.97
C HIS A 98 11.31 -3.60 0.05
N TYR A 99 10.54 -4.68 0.22
CA TYR A 99 10.65 -5.88 -0.64
C TYR A 99 10.24 -5.61 -2.08
N SER A 100 9.31 -4.70 -2.30
CA SER A 100 8.86 -4.30 -3.63
C SER A 100 9.98 -3.77 -4.52
N ASN A 101 11.04 -3.19 -3.94
CA ASN A 101 12.21 -2.72 -4.70
C ASN A 101 12.97 -3.84 -5.44
N LEU A 102 12.71 -5.11 -5.12
CA LEU A 102 13.26 -6.27 -5.80
C LEU A 102 12.45 -6.68 -7.04
N THR A 103 11.40 -5.94 -7.37
CA THR A 103 10.44 -6.28 -8.42
C THR A 103 10.12 -5.06 -9.29
N PRO A 104 9.49 -5.23 -10.45
CA PRO A 104 9.12 -4.11 -11.34
C PRO A 104 7.80 -3.44 -10.95
N ILE A 105 7.21 -3.72 -9.78
CA ILE A 105 5.95 -3.12 -9.33
C ILE A 105 6.13 -1.64 -9.00
N ASP A 106 5.14 -0.83 -9.33
CA ASP A 106 5.03 0.53 -8.82
C ASP A 106 4.43 0.51 -7.40
N VAL A 107 4.98 1.33 -6.49
CA VAL A 107 4.57 1.32 -5.08
C VAL A 107 4.26 2.72 -4.59
N ILE A 108 3.06 2.88 -4.07
CA ILE A 108 2.62 4.06 -3.35
C ILE A 108 2.80 3.78 -1.86
N THR A 109 3.75 4.45 -1.22
CA THR A 109 4.08 4.25 0.20
C THR A 109 3.61 5.43 1.03
N LEU A 110 2.85 5.15 2.09
CA LEU A 110 2.27 6.14 2.99
C LEU A 110 3.15 6.27 4.23
N PHE A 111 3.75 7.44 4.43
CA PHE A 111 4.60 7.79 5.55
C PHE A 111 3.86 8.67 6.55
N GLY A 112 4.00 8.37 7.82
CA GLY A 112 3.42 9.16 8.90
C GLY A 112 4.46 9.58 9.95
N PRO A 113 4.70 8.77 10.98
CA PRO A 113 5.60 9.12 12.09
C PRO A 113 7.09 9.11 11.71
N GLU A 114 7.47 8.45 10.61
CA GLU A 114 8.83 8.43 10.06
C GLU A 114 8.91 9.30 8.80
N THR A 115 10.12 9.70 8.42
CA THR A 115 10.34 10.55 7.24
C THR A 115 10.75 9.73 6.00
N PRO A 116 10.18 9.98 4.83
CA PRO A 116 10.62 9.35 3.59
C PRO A 116 12.07 9.71 3.22
N ALA A 117 12.62 10.80 3.75
CA ALA A 117 14.02 11.16 3.51
C ALA A 117 15.01 10.11 4.05
N SER A 118 14.65 9.40 5.12
CA SER A 118 15.49 8.37 5.75
C SER A 118 15.14 6.96 5.31
N PHE A 119 13.86 6.67 5.05
CA PHE A 119 13.35 5.32 4.83
C PHE A 119 12.68 5.14 3.46
N GLY A 120 12.44 6.21 2.73
CA GLY A 120 11.83 6.16 1.40
C GLY A 120 12.76 5.53 0.37
N SER A 121 12.19 4.72 -0.51
CA SER A 121 12.90 4.17 -1.66
C SER A 121 13.24 5.27 -2.66
N ARG A 122 14.42 5.16 -3.28
CA ARG A 122 14.87 6.03 -4.38
C ARG A 122 14.53 5.44 -5.77
N SER A 123 13.80 4.35 -5.81
CA SER A 123 13.35 3.76 -7.07
C SER A 123 12.44 4.75 -7.82
N PRO A 124 12.56 4.88 -9.15
CA PRO A 124 11.64 5.68 -9.95
C PRO A 124 10.20 5.15 -9.93
N ARG A 125 10.00 3.91 -9.43
CA ARG A 125 8.69 3.29 -9.23
C ARG A 125 8.13 3.49 -7.83
N SER A 126 8.80 4.29 -6.98
CA SER A 126 8.36 4.56 -5.63
C SER A 126 7.72 5.94 -5.55
N HIS A 127 6.45 5.97 -5.19
CA HIS A 127 5.64 7.18 -5.03
C HIS A 127 5.37 7.36 -3.53
N LEU A 128 5.92 8.43 -2.95
CA LEU A 128 5.93 8.63 -1.50
C LEU A 128 4.92 9.69 -1.10
N PHE A 129 4.02 9.35 -0.16
CA PHE A 129 3.14 10.30 0.50
C PHE A 129 3.63 10.55 1.92
N TRP A 130 3.72 11.80 2.30
CA TRP A 130 4.07 12.23 3.64
C TRP A 130 3.39 13.56 3.94
N ALA A 131 2.59 13.59 4.99
CA ALA A 131 1.87 14.81 5.35
C ALA A 131 2.79 15.92 5.86
N GLY A 132 3.96 15.57 6.43
CA GLY A 132 4.96 16.54 6.88
C GLY A 132 4.42 17.52 7.90
N ILE A 133 3.50 17.09 8.76
CA ILE A 133 2.93 17.95 9.80
C ILE A 133 3.97 18.27 10.90
N GLU A 134 3.74 19.32 11.69
CA GLU A 134 4.69 19.86 12.64
C GLU A 134 5.28 18.82 13.61
N CYS A 135 4.48 17.84 14.06
CA CYS A 135 4.93 16.78 14.96
C CYS A 135 5.58 15.56 14.24
N SER A 136 5.67 15.57 12.91
CA SER A 136 6.27 14.49 12.12
C SER A 136 7.56 15.00 11.42
N PRO A 137 8.68 14.22 11.48
CA PRO A 137 8.80 12.86 12.03
C PRO A 137 8.96 12.87 13.56
N CYS A 138 8.22 12.00 14.25
CA CYS A 138 8.34 11.81 15.71
C CYS A 138 9.00 10.47 16.08
N VAL A 139 9.24 9.60 15.10
CA VAL A 139 9.90 8.30 15.23
C VAL A 139 11.14 8.27 14.34
N ASN A 140 12.26 7.82 14.91
CA ASN A 140 13.53 7.65 14.18
C ASN A 140 14.44 6.62 14.88
N ALA A 141 15.59 6.31 14.27
CA ALA A 141 16.54 5.34 14.80
C ALA A 141 17.22 5.78 16.12
N PHE A 142 17.22 7.08 16.42
CA PHE A 142 17.91 7.63 17.60
C PHE A 142 17.02 7.67 18.84
N ASN A 143 15.72 7.52 18.71
CA ASN A 143 14.77 7.46 19.82
C ASN A 143 14.13 6.08 20.01
N ASP A 144 14.87 5.03 19.64
CA ASP A 144 14.44 3.62 19.71
C ASP A 144 13.07 3.37 19.04
N ARG A 145 12.74 4.21 18.05
CA ARG A 145 11.43 4.22 17.37
C ARG A 145 10.25 4.40 18.32
N TRP A 146 10.47 5.05 19.46
CA TRP A 146 9.42 5.34 20.42
C TRP A 146 8.79 6.71 20.17
N SER A 147 7.47 6.79 20.36
CA SER A 147 6.73 8.04 20.34
C SER A 147 5.64 8.01 21.40
N PRO A 148 5.39 9.11 22.12
CA PRO A 148 4.27 9.23 23.05
C PRO A 148 2.92 9.42 22.32
N CYS A 149 2.92 9.42 20.99
CA CYS A 149 1.73 9.66 20.18
C CYS A 149 0.71 8.52 20.38
N THR A 150 -0.53 8.89 20.65
CA THR A 150 -1.68 7.97 20.76
C THR A 150 -2.68 8.13 19.62
N ASP A 151 -2.48 9.18 18.79
CA ASP A 151 -3.36 9.49 17.67
C ASP A 151 -2.47 9.88 16.47
N ASN A 152 -2.37 9.01 15.47
CA ASN A 152 -1.50 9.18 14.31
C ASN A 152 -2.05 10.20 13.28
N VAL A 153 -2.30 11.43 13.71
CA VAL A 153 -2.85 12.53 12.90
C VAL A 153 -2.08 12.69 11.58
N CYS A 154 -0.75 12.44 11.58
CA CYS A 154 0.06 12.47 10.36
C CYS A 154 -0.45 11.50 9.28
N MET A 155 -0.90 10.30 9.64
CA MET A 155 -1.51 9.36 8.70
C MET A 155 -2.91 9.81 8.29
N GLN A 156 -3.65 10.42 9.21
CA GLN A 156 -5.00 10.92 8.95
C GLN A 156 -5.00 12.13 7.99
N HIS A 157 -3.92 12.88 7.90
CA HIS A 157 -3.75 13.97 6.94
C HIS A 157 -3.55 13.51 5.50
N ILE A 158 -3.21 12.24 5.27
CA ILE A 158 -3.17 11.66 3.92
C ILE A 158 -4.59 11.28 3.53
N SER A 159 -5.22 12.03 2.64
CA SER A 159 -6.60 11.79 2.24
C SER A 159 -6.73 10.63 1.23
N VAL A 160 -7.91 10.01 1.17
CA VAL A 160 -8.22 9.00 0.15
C VAL A 160 -8.18 9.60 -1.25
N ASP A 161 -8.61 10.86 -1.42
CA ASP A 161 -8.59 11.55 -2.72
C ASP A 161 -7.16 11.63 -3.28
N GLN A 162 -6.20 12.09 -2.48
CA GLN A 162 -4.80 12.19 -2.90
C GLN A 162 -4.22 10.84 -3.32
N VAL A 163 -4.49 9.78 -2.53
CA VAL A 163 -3.98 8.44 -2.82
C VAL A 163 -4.66 7.86 -4.06
N PHE A 164 -5.98 8.04 -4.19
CA PHE A 164 -6.74 7.59 -5.36
C PHE A 164 -6.30 8.26 -6.65
N GLU A 165 -6.09 9.58 -6.65
CA GLU A 165 -5.56 10.31 -7.80
C GLU A 165 -4.19 9.76 -8.23
N LYS A 166 -3.30 9.48 -7.26
CA LYS A 166 -2.00 8.88 -7.57
C LYS A 166 -2.12 7.45 -8.09
N VAL A 167 -3.04 6.65 -7.56
CA VAL A 167 -3.33 5.31 -8.10
C VAL A 167 -3.75 5.40 -9.56
N CYS A 168 -4.66 6.32 -9.91
CA CYS A 168 -5.11 6.54 -11.29
C CYS A 168 -3.94 6.94 -12.19
N GLU A 169 -3.15 7.93 -11.77
CA GLU A 169 -1.98 8.42 -12.53
C GLU A 169 -1.01 7.26 -12.84
N VAL A 170 -0.62 6.51 -11.83
CA VAL A 170 0.36 5.42 -11.96
C VAL A 170 -0.19 4.28 -12.81
N TYR A 171 -1.43 3.87 -12.56
CA TYR A 171 -2.07 2.78 -13.30
C TYR A 171 -2.24 3.12 -14.77
N GLU A 172 -2.72 4.31 -15.10
CA GLU A 172 -2.95 4.76 -16.49
C GLU A 172 -1.61 4.92 -17.24
N ALA A 173 -0.58 5.49 -16.60
CA ALA A 173 0.76 5.60 -17.19
C ALA A 173 1.38 4.24 -17.51
N ARG A 174 1.21 3.25 -16.62
CA ARG A 174 1.70 1.89 -16.80
C ARG A 174 1.00 1.20 -17.97
N ARG A 175 -0.33 1.34 -18.06
CA ARG A 175 -1.13 0.80 -19.18
C ARG A 175 -0.72 1.40 -20.54
N ALA A 176 -0.51 2.71 -20.58
CA ALA A 176 -0.05 3.39 -21.80
C ALA A 176 1.30 2.87 -22.28
N SER A 177 2.24 2.61 -21.35
CA SER A 177 3.57 2.06 -21.66
C SER A 177 3.52 0.65 -22.25
N THR A 178 2.58 -0.17 -21.77
CA THR A 178 2.42 -1.56 -22.22
C THR A 178 1.78 -1.62 -23.62
N THR A 179 0.86 -0.70 -23.92
CA THR A 179 0.15 -0.66 -25.21
C THR A 179 1.03 -0.11 -26.33
N GLY A 180 2.05 0.70 -26.03
CA GLY A 180 2.97 1.28 -27.01
C GLY A 180 4.12 0.35 -27.45
N GLN A 181 4.23 -0.87 -26.86
CA GLN A 181 5.27 -1.86 -27.18
C GLN A 181 4.74 -3.07 -27.96
N ALA A 182 3.47 -3.09 -28.32
CA ALA A 182 2.83 -4.08 -29.16
C ALA A 182 2.65 -3.53 -30.60
#